data_12aaaaabe3b9ae085acee39cfe1ffbc8
#
_entry.id   12aaaaabe3b9ae085acee39cfe1ffbc8
#
_cell.length_a   1.000
_cell.length_b   1.000
_cell.length_c   1.000
_cell.angle_alpha   90.00
_cell.angle_beta   90.00
_cell.angle_gamma   90.00
#
_symmetry.space_group_name_H-M   'P 1'
#
loop_
_entity.id
_entity.type
_entity.pdbx_description
1 polymer ?
#
loop_
_entity_poly.entity_id
_entity_poly.type
_entity_poly.pdbx_seq_one_letter_code
_entity_poly.pdbx_strand_id
1 'polypeptide(L)'
;MTDLRDAFFETLVELLVANEKIVLLSIDMGSHVIQHNRQLMGDRYINVGVSEQNAVSLAAGLSSQGYIPFVYGISSFLINRPRAQIRHDAVIGNNKINLIGSGPGLAYDLDGPSHHCLDDIQMMRTLPNIKVFSPFDAATAALAARAAVGSNCLTYCRLDKGAYPQRSIDLQDLGDLYICPRDPEKWVISSGVVAHNIADDDARSEMVVFGVEESTGRQIADVIPDGATISVIEEAHISGGILSLIAEANLLYHKKWNFEGPRLKNIFVQEKWKRDKLYELYSET
;
A
#
# COMPACT_ATOMS: atom_id res chain seq x y z
N MET A 1 -9.71 16.86 8.74
CA MET A 1 -8.96 15.67 8.29
C MET A 1 -9.22 15.51 6.80
N THR A 2 -8.20 15.28 6.01
CA THR A 2 -8.28 15.09 4.55
C THR A 2 -8.33 13.61 4.25
N ASP A 3 -9.16 13.17 3.30
CA ASP A 3 -9.19 11.79 2.79
C ASP A 3 -7.83 11.42 2.17
N LEU A 4 -7.35 10.19 2.38
CA LEU A 4 -6.03 9.75 1.88
C LEU A 4 -5.94 9.86 0.35
N ARG A 5 -7.02 9.50 -0.37
CA ARG A 5 -7.06 9.58 -1.83
C ARG A 5 -7.01 11.02 -2.30
N ASP A 6 -7.72 11.91 -1.61
CA ASP A 6 -7.70 13.34 -1.97
C ASP A 6 -6.32 13.93 -1.75
N ALA A 7 -5.64 13.66 -0.63
CA ALA A 7 -4.27 14.11 -0.38
C ALA A 7 -3.26 13.57 -1.43
N PHE A 8 -3.40 12.30 -1.83
CA PHE A 8 -2.58 11.71 -2.89
C PHE A 8 -2.83 12.41 -4.24
N PHE A 9 -4.10 12.55 -4.64
CA PHE A 9 -4.44 13.11 -5.94
C PHE A 9 -4.22 14.62 -6.03
N GLU A 10 -4.40 15.39 -4.96
CA GLU A 10 -4.01 16.81 -4.91
C GLU A 10 -2.51 16.94 -5.21
N THR A 11 -1.67 16.16 -4.53
CA THR A 11 -0.23 16.13 -4.78
C THR A 11 0.09 15.66 -6.20
N LEU A 12 -0.57 14.62 -6.70
CA LEU A 12 -0.35 14.11 -8.05
C LEU A 12 -0.73 15.15 -9.12
N VAL A 13 -1.82 15.91 -8.93
CA VAL A 13 -2.21 16.99 -9.85
C VAL A 13 -1.17 18.10 -9.86
N GLU A 14 -0.67 18.53 -8.70
CA GLU A 14 0.44 19.50 -8.62
C GLU A 14 1.66 19.02 -9.40
N LEU A 15 2.07 17.77 -9.20
CA LEU A 15 3.20 17.15 -9.89
C LEU A 15 2.95 17.04 -11.41
N LEU A 16 1.73 16.70 -11.82
CA LEU A 16 1.32 16.58 -13.20
C LEU A 16 1.36 17.97 -13.91
N VAL A 17 0.95 19.03 -13.24
CA VAL A 17 1.07 20.40 -13.76
C VAL A 17 2.53 20.80 -13.94
N ALA A 18 3.39 20.44 -13.01
CA ALA A 18 4.82 20.75 -13.04
C ALA A 18 5.64 19.85 -13.99
N ASN A 19 5.13 18.67 -14.37
CA ASN A 19 5.83 17.68 -15.19
C ASN A 19 4.92 17.12 -16.28
N GLU A 20 5.17 17.50 -17.53
CA GLU A 20 4.39 17.08 -18.70
C GLU A 20 4.49 15.58 -19.02
N LYS A 21 5.45 14.86 -18.43
CA LYS A 21 5.60 13.41 -18.62
C LYS A 21 4.61 12.59 -17.79
N ILE A 22 3.99 13.15 -16.77
CA ILE A 22 3.04 12.42 -15.92
C ILE A 22 1.70 12.27 -16.63
N VAL A 23 1.20 11.04 -16.69
CA VAL A 23 -0.10 10.66 -17.30
C VAL A 23 -0.88 9.83 -16.31
N LEU A 24 -2.16 10.12 -16.12
CA LEU A 24 -3.07 9.37 -15.26
C LEU A 24 -4.06 8.56 -16.11
N LEU A 25 -3.98 7.24 -16.01
CA LEU A 25 -4.91 6.28 -16.59
C LEU A 25 -5.92 5.88 -15.50
N SER A 26 -7.20 6.08 -15.74
CA SER A 26 -8.27 5.63 -14.82
C SER A 26 -9.02 4.44 -15.40
N ILE A 27 -9.28 3.45 -14.56
CA ILE A 27 -10.09 2.26 -14.90
C ILE A 27 -11.54 2.52 -14.47
N ASP A 28 -12.16 3.50 -15.12
CA ASP A 28 -13.51 3.98 -14.81
C ASP A 28 -13.72 4.37 -13.33
N MET A 29 -12.64 4.76 -12.67
CA MET A 29 -12.61 5.23 -11.29
C MET A 29 -12.45 6.74 -11.25
N GLY A 30 -13.18 7.37 -10.34
CA GLY A 30 -13.06 8.80 -10.07
C GLY A 30 -12.72 9.08 -8.61
N SER A 31 -12.22 10.28 -8.35
CA SER A 31 -12.21 10.91 -7.05
C SER A 31 -12.73 12.34 -7.20
N HIS A 32 -13.09 12.96 -6.09
CA HIS A 32 -13.52 14.37 -6.12
C HIS A 32 -12.43 15.26 -6.71
N VAL A 33 -11.19 15.07 -6.30
CA VAL A 33 -10.01 15.82 -6.79
C VAL A 33 -9.79 15.62 -8.29
N ILE A 34 -9.87 14.40 -8.80
CA ILE A 34 -9.73 14.12 -10.24
C ILE A 34 -10.80 14.85 -11.04
N GLN A 35 -12.07 14.78 -10.61
CA GLN A 35 -13.17 15.43 -11.31
C GLN A 35 -13.03 16.94 -11.33
N HIS A 36 -12.65 17.55 -10.21
CA HIS A 36 -12.47 19.00 -10.09
C HIS A 36 -11.30 19.50 -10.94
N ASN A 37 -10.23 18.74 -11.06
CA ASN A 37 -9.02 19.13 -11.80
C ASN A 37 -8.96 18.56 -13.23
N ARG A 38 -10.06 18.03 -13.75
CA ARG A 38 -10.13 17.40 -15.06
C ARG A 38 -9.58 18.28 -16.21
N GLN A 39 -9.89 19.58 -16.19
CA GLN A 39 -9.45 20.53 -17.18
C GLN A 39 -7.93 20.79 -17.11
N LEU A 40 -7.35 20.84 -15.90
CA LEU A 40 -5.90 21.03 -15.72
C LEU A 40 -5.11 19.81 -16.21
N MET A 41 -5.66 18.61 -16.06
CA MET A 41 -5.03 17.39 -16.55
C MET A 41 -5.09 17.25 -18.08
N GLY A 42 -6.15 17.77 -18.73
CA GLY A 42 -6.32 17.72 -20.17
C GLY A 42 -6.23 16.29 -20.73
N ASP A 43 -5.50 16.13 -21.83
CA ASP A 43 -5.29 14.84 -22.51
C ASP A 43 -4.39 13.87 -21.73
N ARG A 44 -3.78 14.31 -20.64
CA ARG A 44 -2.98 13.46 -19.74
C ARG A 44 -3.81 12.70 -18.69
N TYR A 45 -5.11 12.91 -18.69
CA TYR A 45 -6.06 12.01 -18.01
C TYR A 45 -6.81 11.17 -19.02
N ILE A 46 -6.64 9.88 -18.97
CA ILE A 46 -7.23 8.93 -19.91
C ILE A 46 -8.11 7.94 -19.12
N ASN A 47 -9.43 7.98 -19.33
CA ASN A 47 -10.30 6.93 -18.81
C ASN A 47 -10.32 5.78 -19.84
N VAL A 48 -9.78 4.63 -19.47
CA VAL A 48 -9.69 3.44 -20.32
C VAL A 48 -10.90 2.51 -20.20
N GLY A 49 -11.90 2.90 -19.39
CA GLY A 49 -13.02 2.03 -19.04
C GLY A 49 -12.60 0.92 -18.07
N VAL A 50 -13.50 -0.03 -17.82
CA VAL A 50 -13.23 -1.18 -16.92
C VAL A 50 -12.39 -2.21 -17.68
N SER A 51 -11.07 -1.97 -17.74
CA SER A 51 -10.13 -2.78 -18.55
C SER A 51 -8.72 -2.79 -17.95
N GLU A 52 -8.53 -3.44 -16.81
CA GLU A 52 -7.29 -3.41 -16.01
C GLU A 52 -6.07 -3.92 -16.80
N GLN A 53 -6.24 -4.97 -17.57
CA GLN A 53 -5.18 -5.55 -18.40
C GLN A 53 -4.71 -4.56 -19.47
N ASN A 54 -5.67 -3.95 -20.19
CA ASN A 54 -5.36 -2.93 -21.19
C ASN A 54 -4.69 -1.70 -20.58
N ALA A 55 -5.15 -1.26 -19.40
CA ALA A 55 -4.58 -0.11 -18.69
C ALA A 55 -3.09 -0.32 -18.37
N VAL A 56 -2.71 -1.50 -17.87
CA VAL A 56 -1.31 -1.81 -17.53
C VAL A 56 -0.46 -1.90 -18.80
N SER A 57 -0.92 -2.57 -19.87
CA SER A 57 -0.17 -2.65 -21.13
C SER A 57 -0.01 -1.27 -21.79
N LEU A 58 -1.06 -0.42 -21.76
CA LEU A 58 -0.99 0.95 -22.23
C LEU A 58 0.02 1.77 -21.42
N ALA A 59 0.01 1.64 -20.10
CA ALA A 59 0.97 2.29 -19.22
C ALA A 59 2.41 1.85 -19.53
N ALA A 60 2.64 0.57 -19.81
CA ALA A 60 3.95 0.07 -20.22
C ALA A 60 4.41 0.71 -21.53
N GLY A 61 3.51 0.81 -22.52
CA GLY A 61 3.78 1.52 -23.78
C GLY A 61 4.14 2.99 -23.56
N LEU A 62 3.39 3.71 -22.71
CA LEU A 62 3.70 5.10 -22.35
C LEU A 62 5.06 5.21 -21.63
N SER A 63 5.34 4.31 -20.69
CA SER A 63 6.62 4.30 -19.98
C SER A 63 7.80 4.08 -20.93
N SER A 64 7.68 3.19 -21.90
CA SER A 64 8.73 2.97 -22.93
C SER A 64 9.03 4.20 -23.79
N GLN A 65 8.09 5.14 -23.87
CA GLN A 65 8.25 6.44 -24.55
C GLN A 65 8.70 7.57 -23.60
N GLY A 66 9.09 7.22 -22.36
CA GLY A 66 9.61 8.16 -21.37
C GLY A 66 8.54 8.97 -20.62
N TYR A 67 7.28 8.54 -20.67
CA TYR A 67 6.25 9.07 -19.78
C TYR A 67 6.29 8.40 -18.41
N ILE A 68 5.63 9.02 -17.43
CA ILE A 68 5.48 8.52 -16.05
C ILE A 68 4.00 8.20 -15.83
N PRO A 69 3.54 7.02 -16.24
CA PRO A 69 2.14 6.65 -16.14
C PRO A 69 1.75 6.24 -14.71
N PHE A 70 0.57 6.68 -14.32
CA PHE A 70 -0.15 6.24 -13.14
C PHE A 70 -1.41 5.49 -13.59
N VAL A 71 -1.71 4.34 -13.00
CA VAL A 71 -2.90 3.52 -13.30
C VAL A 71 -3.74 3.43 -12.04
N TYR A 72 -4.96 3.97 -12.07
CA TYR A 72 -5.86 4.05 -10.94
C TYR A 72 -7.05 3.11 -11.08
N GLY A 73 -7.23 2.22 -10.12
CA GLY A 73 -8.33 1.24 -10.08
C GLY A 73 -8.61 0.72 -8.67
N ILE A 74 -9.61 -0.15 -8.53
CA ILE A 74 -9.89 -0.85 -7.28
C ILE A 74 -8.77 -1.87 -7.01
N SER A 75 -8.22 -1.89 -5.81
CA SER A 75 -7.05 -2.70 -5.43
C SER A 75 -7.16 -4.16 -5.85
N SER A 76 -8.25 -4.83 -5.47
CA SER A 76 -8.44 -6.27 -5.76
C SER A 76 -8.46 -6.56 -7.27
N PHE A 77 -9.03 -5.68 -8.08
CA PHE A 77 -9.11 -5.87 -9.53
C PHE A 77 -7.82 -5.46 -10.21
N LEU A 78 -7.22 -4.33 -9.78
CA LEU A 78 -5.99 -3.80 -10.34
C LEU A 78 -4.79 -4.74 -10.15
N ILE A 79 -4.75 -5.51 -9.05
CA ILE A 79 -3.63 -6.42 -8.78
C ILE A 79 -3.87 -7.82 -9.38
N ASN A 80 -5.09 -8.33 -9.30
CA ASN A 80 -5.37 -9.72 -9.70
C ASN A 80 -5.62 -9.87 -11.21
N ARG A 81 -6.44 -9.00 -11.83
CA ARG A 81 -6.81 -9.15 -13.24
C ARG A 81 -5.62 -8.98 -14.21
N PRO A 82 -4.77 -7.94 -14.09
CA PRO A 82 -3.64 -7.71 -14.99
C PRO A 82 -2.33 -8.34 -14.48
N ARG A 83 -2.38 -9.40 -13.69
CA ARG A 83 -1.19 -10.01 -13.09
C ARG A 83 -0.11 -10.37 -14.11
N ALA A 84 -0.51 -10.91 -15.24
CA ALA A 84 0.40 -11.25 -16.33
C ALA A 84 1.05 -9.99 -16.94
N GLN A 85 0.26 -8.95 -17.20
CA GLN A 85 0.73 -7.67 -17.75
C GLN A 85 1.67 -6.96 -16.77
N ILE A 86 1.34 -6.94 -15.47
CA ILE A 86 2.24 -6.40 -14.45
C ILE A 86 3.60 -7.12 -14.50
N ARG A 87 3.57 -8.46 -14.55
CA ARG A 87 4.81 -9.25 -14.60
C ARG A 87 5.60 -9.03 -15.90
N HIS A 88 4.93 -9.11 -17.05
CA HIS A 88 5.61 -9.12 -18.35
C HIS A 88 5.87 -7.70 -18.85
N ASP A 89 4.84 -6.87 -18.89
CA ASP A 89 4.94 -5.56 -19.52
C ASP A 89 5.64 -4.54 -18.62
N ALA A 90 5.39 -4.59 -17.28
CA ALA A 90 6.03 -3.69 -16.35
C ALA A 90 7.40 -4.24 -15.88
N VAL A 91 7.43 -5.39 -15.19
CA VAL A 91 8.64 -5.84 -14.50
C VAL A 91 9.68 -6.42 -15.46
N ILE A 92 9.32 -7.41 -16.29
CA ILE A 92 10.26 -8.00 -17.26
C ILE A 92 10.63 -6.98 -18.35
N GLY A 93 9.65 -6.16 -18.79
CA GLY A 93 9.87 -5.07 -19.75
C GLY A 93 10.65 -3.90 -19.17
N ASN A 94 10.95 -3.89 -17.86
CA ASN A 94 11.61 -2.80 -17.15
C ASN A 94 10.94 -1.44 -17.38
N ASN A 95 9.60 -1.43 -17.44
CA ASN A 95 8.80 -0.23 -17.60
C ASN A 95 8.39 0.32 -16.24
N LYS A 96 8.65 1.61 -16.03
CA LYS A 96 8.27 2.35 -14.85
C LYS A 96 6.77 2.66 -14.89
N ILE A 97 5.99 1.95 -14.07
CA ILE A 97 4.55 2.13 -13.95
C ILE A 97 4.21 2.36 -12.49
N ASN A 98 3.28 3.28 -12.22
CA ASN A 98 2.79 3.55 -10.88
C ASN A 98 1.34 3.08 -10.77
N LEU A 99 1.10 2.03 -10.00
CA LEU A 99 -0.23 1.49 -9.74
C LEU A 99 -0.83 2.16 -8.50
N ILE A 100 -2.07 2.63 -8.60
CA ILE A 100 -2.81 3.24 -7.48
C ILE A 100 -4.03 2.36 -7.22
N GLY A 101 -3.96 1.57 -6.15
CA GLY A 101 -5.06 0.71 -5.71
C GLY A 101 -5.94 1.41 -4.68
N SER A 102 -7.20 1.66 -5.04
CA SER A 102 -8.20 2.15 -4.10
C SER A 102 -8.78 1.02 -3.27
N GLY A 103 -8.85 1.21 -1.96
CA GLY A 103 -9.48 0.30 -1.04
C GLY A 103 -8.75 -1.03 -0.85
N PRO A 104 -7.50 -1.01 -0.36
CA PRO A 104 -6.79 -2.20 0.08
C PRO A 104 -7.44 -2.79 1.33
N GLY A 105 -7.06 -4.02 1.67
CA GLY A 105 -7.56 -4.70 2.86
C GLY A 105 -9.09 -4.87 2.84
N LEU A 106 -9.75 -4.45 3.88
CA LEU A 106 -11.19 -4.52 4.09
C LEU A 106 -11.92 -3.18 3.84
N ALA A 107 -11.29 -2.23 3.15
CA ALA A 107 -11.85 -0.89 2.93
C ALA A 107 -13.17 -0.89 2.12
N TYR A 108 -13.41 -1.91 1.29
CA TYR A 108 -14.69 -2.16 0.61
C TYR A 108 -15.53 -3.19 1.36
N ASP A 109 -15.74 -2.95 2.62
CA ASP A 109 -16.34 -3.84 3.61
C ASP A 109 -17.68 -4.46 3.18
N LEU A 110 -18.64 -3.64 2.72
CA LEU A 110 -19.98 -4.08 2.33
C LEU A 110 -20.09 -4.61 0.90
N ASP A 111 -19.03 -4.50 0.10
CA ASP A 111 -19.02 -4.96 -1.30
C ASP A 111 -18.72 -6.46 -1.43
N GLY A 112 -18.23 -7.06 -0.35
CA GLY A 112 -18.00 -8.50 -0.23
C GLY A 112 -16.63 -8.95 -0.74
N PRO A 113 -16.35 -10.27 -0.72
CA PRO A 113 -15.01 -10.85 -0.86
C PRO A 113 -14.35 -10.57 -2.21
N SER A 114 -15.10 -10.24 -3.26
CA SER A 114 -14.53 -9.83 -4.55
C SER A 114 -13.83 -8.46 -4.49
N HIS A 115 -14.18 -7.62 -3.52
CA HIS A 115 -13.60 -6.29 -3.32
C HIS A 115 -12.61 -6.25 -2.16
N HIS A 116 -12.66 -7.22 -1.24
CA HIS A 116 -11.64 -7.34 -0.20
C HIS A 116 -10.29 -7.65 -0.83
N CYS A 117 -9.25 -6.94 -0.44
CA CYS A 117 -7.92 -7.07 -1.03
C CYS A 117 -6.88 -7.36 0.06
N LEU A 118 -6.85 -8.61 0.52
CA LEU A 118 -6.00 -9.08 1.60
C LEU A 118 -4.71 -9.76 1.11
N ASP A 119 -4.50 -9.79 -0.21
CA ASP A 119 -3.43 -10.50 -0.89
C ASP A 119 -2.50 -9.60 -1.72
N ASP A 120 -2.77 -8.29 -1.77
CA ASP A 120 -2.05 -7.36 -2.63
C ASP A 120 -0.55 -7.22 -2.29
N ILE A 121 -0.20 -7.11 -1.01
CA ILE A 121 1.21 -7.06 -0.57
C ILE A 121 1.92 -8.35 -1.01
N GLN A 122 1.32 -9.52 -0.76
CA GLN A 122 1.85 -10.81 -1.16
C GLN A 122 2.08 -10.86 -2.67
N MET A 123 1.05 -10.50 -3.44
CA MET A 123 1.11 -10.53 -4.89
C MET A 123 2.24 -9.64 -5.43
N MET A 124 2.40 -8.46 -4.87
CA MET A 124 3.44 -7.52 -5.31
C MET A 124 4.83 -7.98 -4.88
N ARG A 125 5.02 -8.43 -3.64
CA ARG A 125 6.31 -8.90 -3.11
C ARG A 125 6.90 -10.10 -3.87
N THR A 126 6.11 -10.87 -4.62
CA THR A 126 6.63 -11.97 -5.46
C THR A 126 7.31 -11.49 -6.73
N LEU A 127 7.30 -10.19 -7.02
CA LEU A 127 7.97 -9.57 -8.17
C LEU A 127 9.25 -8.89 -7.72
N PRO A 128 10.35 -9.03 -8.48
CA PRO A 128 11.58 -8.31 -8.20
C PRO A 128 11.46 -6.82 -8.53
N ASN A 129 12.25 -5.99 -7.89
CA ASN A 129 12.39 -4.56 -8.18
C ASN A 129 11.04 -3.84 -8.18
N ILE A 130 10.30 -3.96 -7.10
CA ILE A 130 9.04 -3.25 -6.86
C ILE A 130 9.10 -2.47 -5.56
N LYS A 131 8.25 -1.45 -5.44
CA LYS A 131 8.02 -0.76 -4.18
C LYS A 131 6.53 -0.63 -3.91
N VAL A 132 6.10 -1.09 -2.73
CA VAL A 132 4.71 -0.95 -2.27
C VAL A 132 4.68 0.16 -1.23
N PHE A 133 3.77 1.11 -1.36
CA PHE A 133 3.49 2.13 -0.36
C PHE A 133 2.16 1.86 0.33
N SER A 134 2.14 1.93 1.63
CA SER A 134 0.95 1.79 2.48
C SER A 134 0.74 3.05 3.32
N PRO A 135 0.23 4.14 2.76
CA PRO A 135 -0.05 5.36 3.48
C PRO A 135 -1.03 5.13 4.63
N PHE A 136 -0.84 5.84 5.74
CA PHE A 136 -1.68 5.73 6.93
C PHE A 136 -2.29 7.06 7.37
N ASP A 137 -1.85 8.19 6.77
CA ASP A 137 -2.46 9.50 6.92
C ASP A 137 -2.27 10.36 5.65
N ALA A 138 -2.83 11.56 5.63
CA ALA A 138 -2.78 12.45 4.47
C ALA A 138 -1.33 12.85 4.09
N ALA A 139 -0.44 13.03 5.08
CA ALA A 139 0.95 13.42 4.83
C ALA A 139 1.72 12.29 4.14
N THR A 140 1.55 11.05 4.62
CA THR A 140 2.17 9.86 4.01
C THR A 140 1.57 9.51 2.64
N ALA A 141 0.28 9.84 2.41
CA ALA A 141 -0.33 9.71 1.07
C ALA A 141 0.30 10.70 0.07
N ALA A 142 0.49 11.96 0.45
CA ALA A 142 1.19 12.95 -0.35
C ALA A 142 2.66 12.56 -0.60
N LEU A 143 3.34 12.02 0.42
CA LEU A 143 4.71 11.50 0.28
C LEU A 143 4.78 10.34 -0.72
N ALA A 144 3.83 9.40 -0.69
CA ALA A 144 3.76 8.29 -1.62
C ALA A 144 3.62 8.76 -3.07
N ALA A 145 2.81 9.80 -3.35
CA ALA A 145 2.68 10.36 -4.68
C ALA A 145 4.02 10.93 -5.20
N ARG A 146 4.74 11.69 -4.36
CA ARG A 146 6.06 12.24 -4.71
C ARG A 146 7.11 11.14 -4.92
N ALA A 147 7.15 10.15 -4.02
CA ALA A 147 8.06 9.02 -4.10
C ALA A 147 7.83 8.17 -5.35
N ALA A 148 6.56 7.94 -5.74
CA ALA A 148 6.19 7.23 -6.94
C ALA A 148 6.69 7.92 -8.21
N VAL A 149 6.56 9.24 -8.32
CA VAL A 149 7.13 10.02 -9.45
C VAL A 149 8.64 9.88 -9.52
N GLY A 150 9.33 9.91 -8.37
CA GLY A 150 10.80 9.78 -8.28
C GLY A 150 11.33 8.35 -8.43
N SER A 151 10.48 7.32 -8.37
CA SER A 151 10.89 5.92 -8.42
C SER A 151 11.45 5.51 -9.78
N ASN A 152 12.38 4.57 -9.80
CA ASN A 152 12.92 3.94 -11.01
C ASN A 152 12.43 2.49 -11.22
N CYS A 153 11.44 2.07 -10.45
CA CYS A 153 10.84 0.73 -10.52
C CYS A 153 9.32 0.81 -10.59
N LEU A 154 8.67 -0.34 -10.75
CA LEU A 154 7.23 -0.46 -10.55
C LEU A 154 6.87 -0.07 -9.11
N THR A 155 5.90 0.84 -8.96
CA THR A 155 5.34 1.16 -7.64
C THR A 155 3.88 0.72 -7.54
N TYR A 156 3.46 0.37 -6.33
CA TYR A 156 2.06 0.14 -5.99
C TYR A 156 1.71 0.91 -4.72
N CYS A 157 0.75 1.82 -4.80
CA CYS A 157 0.27 2.59 -3.67
C CYS A 157 -1.10 2.07 -3.23
N ARG A 158 -1.20 1.68 -1.95
CA ARG A 158 -2.40 1.18 -1.29
C ARG A 158 -3.16 2.35 -0.68
N LEU A 159 -4.13 2.92 -1.39
CA LEU A 159 -4.92 4.05 -0.90
C LEU A 159 -6.22 3.59 -0.26
N ASP A 160 -6.29 3.65 1.04
CA ASP A 160 -7.51 3.42 1.79
C ASP A 160 -8.55 4.54 1.56
N LYS A 161 -9.79 4.27 1.90
CA LYS A 161 -10.91 5.21 1.87
C LYS A 161 -11.08 5.87 3.23
N GLY A 162 -11.20 7.18 3.24
CA GLY A 162 -11.49 7.93 4.45
C GLY A 162 -10.38 8.86 4.90
N ALA A 163 -10.71 9.64 5.92
CA ALA A 163 -9.82 10.61 6.53
C ALA A 163 -9.38 10.13 7.91
N TYR A 164 -8.09 10.13 8.13
CA TYR A 164 -7.46 9.64 9.36
C TYR A 164 -6.69 10.77 10.04
N PRO A 165 -6.52 10.72 11.39
CA PRO A 165 -5.65 11.65 12.10
C PRO A 165 -4.24 11.66 11.52
N GLN A 166 -3.55 12.79 11.62
CA GLN A 166 -2.16 12.87 11.20
C GLN A 166 -1.27 12.26 12.29
N ARG A 167 -0.86 11.01 12.08
CA ARG A 167 -0.05 10.22 13.01
C ARG A 167 1.44 10.27 12.70
N SER A 168 1.81 10.51 11.46
CA SER A 168 3.21 10.53 11.01
C SER A 168 4.08 11.58 11.73
N ILE A 169 3.48 12.64 12.25
CA ILE A 169 4.21 13.68 13.02
C ILE A 169 4.66 13.22 14.41
N ASP A 170 4.01 12.19 14.96
CA ASP A 170 4.29 11.64 16.28
C ASP A 170 5.30 10.50 16.24
N LEU A 171 5.71 10.10 15.03
CA LEU A 171 6.62 9.00 14.76
C LEU A 171 7.95 9.49 14.17
N GLN A 172 9.05 8.83 14.51
CA GLN A 172 10.33 9.06 13.85
C GLN A 172 10.31 8.46 12.45
N ASP A 173 10.56 9.30 11.43
CA ASP A 173 10.66 8.90 10.02
C ASP A 173 12.05 8.30 9.74
N LEU A 174 12.07 7.04 9.30
CA LEU A 174 13.25 6.32 8.83
C LEU A 174 13.14 5.98 7.33
N GLY A 175 12.29 6.68 6.57
CA GLY A 175 12.01 6.44 5.16
C GLY A 175 10.86 5.46 4.96
N ASP A 176 11.14 4.18 4.83
CA ASP A 176 10.09 3.15 4.65
C ASP A 176 9.44 2.71 5.98
N LEU A 177 10.02 3.09 7.11
CA LEU A 177 9.56 2.77 8.45
C LEU A 177 9.33 4.05 9.27
N TYR A 178 8.22 4.09 10.01
CA TYR A 178 7.93 5.10 11.01
C TYR A 178 7.92 4.43 12.38
N ILE A 179 8.66 4.95 13.34
CA ILE A 179 8.81 4.30 14.65
C ILE A 179 8.56 5.24 15.82
N CYS A 180 8.04 4.68 16.92
CA CYS A 180 8.00 5.30 18.25
C CYS A 180 8.58 4.31 19.26
N PRO A 181 9.88 4.41 19.56
CA PRO A 181 10.54 3.50 20.51
C PRO A 181 10.11 3.80 21.94
N ARG A 182 9.62 2.78 22.66
CA ARG A 182 9.21 2.85 24.07
C ARG A 182 9.80 1.70 24.86
N ASP A 183 9.45 0.46 24.53
CA ASP A 183 9.96 -0.78 25.13
C ASP A 183 10.73 -1.57 24.06
N PRO A 184 12.07 -1.68 24.15
CA PRO A 184 12.86 -2.36 23.13
C PRO A 184 12.58 -3.87 23.05
N GLU A 185 12.00 -4.47 24.08
CA GLU A 185 11.71 -5.91 24.12
C GLU A 185 10.33 -6.25 23.54
N LYS A 186 9.45 -5.25 23.38
CA LYS A 186 8.07 -5.45 22.91
C LYS A 186 7.71 -4.48 21.81
N TRP A 187 7.30 -5.03 20.66
CA TRP A 187 6.97 -4.24 19.46
C TRP A 187 5.57 -4.54 18.98
N VAL A 188 4.86 -3.50 18.56
CA VAL A 188 3.65 -3.62 17.74
C VAL A 188 3.95 -3.03 16.37
N ILE A 189 3.73 -3.85 15.32
CA ILE A 189 4.05 -3.48 13.94
C ILE A 189 2.75 -3.47 13.14
N SER A 190 2.58 -2.43 12.34
CA SER A 190 1.40 -2.26 11.49
C SER A 190 1.79 -1.78 10.08
N SER A 191 0.83 -1.74 9.17
CA SER A 191 1.01 -1.18 7.83
C SER A 191 -0.30 -0.57 7.33
N GLY A 192 -0.24 0.66 6.80
CA GLY A 192 -1.41 1.38 6.36
C GLY A 192 -2.30 1.86 7.53
N VAL A 193 -3.57 2.09 7.26
CA VAL A 193 -4.48 2.75 8.21
C VAL A 193 -4.78 1.97 9.49
N VAL A 194 -4.50 0.67 9.52
CA VAL A 194 -4.63 -0.12 10.76
C VAL A 194 -3.66 0.32 11.86
N ALA A 195 -2.66 1.14 11.54
CA ALA A 195 -1.83 1.82 12.54
C ALA A 195 -2.67 2.63 13.54
N HIS A 196 -3.84 3.13 13.12
CA HIS A 196 -4.76 3.86 14.01
C HIS A 196 -5.49 2.99 15.02
N ASN A 197 -5.37 1.66 14.91
CA ASN A 197 -5.90 0.72 15.91
C ASN A 197 -4.93 0.50 17.07
N ILE A 198 -3.70 1.04 17.00
CA ILE A 198 -2.74 1.03 18.11
C ILE A 198 -3.11 2.20 19.04
N ALA A 199 -3.33 1.91 20.32
CA ALA A 199 -3.65 2.94 21.28
C ALA A 199 -2.47 3.88 21.52
N ASP A 200 -2.74 5.18 21.73
CA ASP A 200 -1.69 6.19 21.93
C ASP A 200 -0.88 5.96 23.23
N ASP A 201 -1.48 5.30 24.21
CA ASP A 201 -0.88 4.93 25.50
C ASP A 201 -0.29 3.51 25.51
N ASP A 202 -0.20 2.85 24.35
CA ASP A 202 0.42 1.52 24.24
C ASP A 202 1.88 1.60 24.72
N ALA A 203 2.23 0.77 25.69
CA ALA A 203 3.55 0.76 26.29
C ALA A 203 4.64 0.12 25.39
N ARG A 204 4.22 -0.63 24.35
CA ARG A 204 5.12 -1.25 23.38
C ARG A 204 5.76 -0.23 22.45
N SER A 205 6.93 -0.54 21.92
CA SER A 205 7.47 0.20 20.79
C SER A 205 6.58 -0.01 19.56
N GLU A 206 6.35 1.06 18.82
CA GLU A 206 5.52 1.03 17.61
C GLU A 206 6.37 1.13 16.35
N MET A 207 5.98 0.38 15.33
CA MET A 207 6.50 0.52 13.98
C MET A 207 5.36 0.51 12.96
N VAL A 208 5.33 1.52 12.08
CA VAL A 208 4.45 1.52 10.91
C VAL A 208 5.29 1.30 9.66
N VAL A 209 5.05 0.20 8.96
CA VAL A 209 5.71 -0.12 7.69
C VAL A 209 4.97 0.64 6.58
N PHE A 210 5.56 1.75 6.16
CA PHE A 210 5.04 2.60 5.08
C PHE A 210 5.46 2.08 3.71
N GLY A 211 6.74 1.72 3.55
CA GLY A 211 7.31 1.20 2.31
C GLY A 211 7.68 -0.28 2.41
N VAL A 212 7.35 -1.06 1.38
CA VAL A 212 7.79 -2.46 1.26
C VAL A 212 8.55 -2.63 -0.04
N GLU A 213 9.82 -2.96 0.10
CA GLU A 213 10.74 -3.29 -0.98
C GLU A 213 11.68 -4.42 -0.55
N GLU A 214 12.65 -4.78 -1.38
CA GLU A 214 13.58 -5.89 -1.10
C GLU A 214 14.39 -5.66 0.19
N SER A 215 14.74 -4.42 0.50
CA SER A 215 15.55 -4.06 1.69
C SER A 215 14.77 -3.98 2.99
N THR A 216 13.44 -3.90 2.96
CA THR A 216 12.60 -3.60 4.14
C THR A 216 12.79 -4.60 5.27
N GLY A 217 12.91 -5.90 4.96
CA GLY A 217 13.18 -6.92 5.99
C GLY A 217 14.49 -6.68 6.74
N ARG A 218 15.53 -6.19 6.06
CA ARG A 218 16.79 -5.83 6.69
C ARG A 218 16.65 -4.58 7.56
N GLN A 219 15.97 -3.55 7.07
CA GLN A 219 15.72 -2.33 7.84
C GLN A 219 14.98 -2.64 9.15
N ILE A 220 13.97 -3.51 9.12
CA ILE A 220 13.27 -3.99 10.32
C ILE A 220 14.24 -4.71 11.26
N ALA A 221 15.09 -5.59 10.72
CA ALA A 221 16.07 -6.32 11.52
C ALA A 221 17.15 -5.43 12.14
N ASP A 222 17.49 -4.33 11.50
CA ASP A 222 18.45 -3.36 12.04
C ASP A 222 17.85 -2.53 13.19
N VAL A 223 16.51 -2.33 13.20
CA VAL A 223 15.79 -1.54 14.22
C VAL A 223 15.42 -2.39 15.45
N ILE A 224 14.88 -3.60 15.24
CA ILE A 224 14.35 -4.42 16.33
C ILE A 224 15.43 -5.29 16.95
N PRO A 225 15.65 -5.21 18.29
CA PRO A 225 16.63 -6.02 18.99
C PRO A 225 16.39 -7.53 18.85
N ASP A 226 17.44 -8.31 19.05
CA ASP A 226 17.34 -9.76 19.12
C ASP A 226 16.51 -10.19 20.36
N GLY A 227 15.69 -11.20 20.22
CA GLY A 227 14.85 -11.73 21.29
C GLY A 227 13.55 -10.97 21.58
N ALA A 228 13.30 -9.86 20.90
CA ALA A 228 12.08 -9.08 21.09
C ALA A 228 10.80 -9.88 20.81
N THR A 229 9.72 -9.51 21.48
CA THR A 229 8.36 -10.01 21.23
C THR A 229 7.62 -9.07 20.29
N ILE A 230 7.06 -9.57 19.20
CA ILE A 230 6.46 -8.81 18.12
C ILE A 230 4.98 -9.20 17.97
N SER A 231 4.10 -8.20 18.00
CA SER A 231 2.71 -8.30 17.54
C SER A 231 2.58 -7.60 16.20
N VAL A 232 1.82 -8.18 15.26
CA VAL A 232 1.56 -7.55 13.96
C VAL A 232 0.06 -7.31 13.80
N ILE A 233 -0.30 -6.08 13.42
CA ILE A 233 -1.67 -5.67 13.10
C ILE A 233 -1.70 -5.28 11.62
N GLU A 234 -2.35 -6.10 10.80
CA GLU A 234 -2.45 -5.86 9.36
C GLU A 234 -3.78 -6.34 8.78
N GLU A 235 -4.18 -5.76 7.66
CA GLU A 235 -5.25 -6.28 6.81
C GLU A 235 -4.63 -6.97 5.59
N ALA A 236 -4.05 -8.13 5.84
CA ALA A 236 -3.54 -9.04 4.85
C ALA A 236 -3.69 -10.48 5.35
N HIS A 237 -3.83 -11.42 4.43
CA HIS A 237 -3.76 -12.84 4.80
C HIS A 237 -2.41 -13.16 5.44
N ILE A 238 -2.40 -14.10 6.39
CA ILE A 238 -1.19 -14.55 7.08
C ILE A 238 -0.06 -14.93 6.11
N SER A 239 -0.40 -15.41 4.93
CA SER A 239 0.55 -15.83 3.91
C SER A 239 0.95 -14.67 3.01
N GLY A 240 2.00 -13.91 3.37
CA GLY A 240 2.64 -12.97 2.47
C GLY A 240 2.48 -11.49 2.78
N GLY A 241 1.74 -11.12 3.84
CA GLY A 241 1.67 -9.76 4.36
C GLY A 241 2.94 -9.32 5.09
N ILE A 242 2.79 -8.35 5.98
CA ILE A 242 3.91 -7.81 6.79
C ILE A 242 4.39 -8.84 7.82
N LEU A 243 3.48 -9.63 8.40
CA LEU A 243 3.88 -10.72 9.31
C LEU A 243 4.83 -11.71 8.62
N SER A 244 4.53 -12.11 7.37
CA SER A 244 5.41 -12.98 6.61
C SER A 244 6.76 -12.32 6.31
N LEU A 245 6.78 -11.03 5.96
CA LEU A 245 8.01 -10.28 5.75
C LEU A 245 8.91 -10.28 7.00
N ILE A 246 8.30 -10.06 8.18
CA ILE A 246 9.02 -10.05 9.46
C ILE A 246 9.52 -11.45 9.82
N ALA A 247 8.73 -12.50 9.57
CA ALA A 247 9.14 -13.89 9.80
C ALA A 247 10.31 -14.28 8.88
N GLU A 248 10.29 -13.87 7.61
CA GLU A 248 11.40 -14.04 6.69
C GLU A 248 12.66 -13.29 7.19
N ALA A 249 12.50 -12.04 7.65
CA ALA A 249 13.61 -11.26 8.22
C ALA A 249 14.19 -11.93 9.49
N ASN A 250 13.33 -12.46 10.36
CA ASN A 250 13.75 -13.22 11.55
C ASN A 250 14.68 -14.38 11.18
N LEU A 251 14.30 -15.13 10.13
CA LEU A 251 15.11 -16.26 9.64
C LEU A 251 16.40 -15.80 8.95
N LEU A 252 16.30 -14.85 8.00
CA LEU A 252 17.41 -14.42 7.16
C LEU A 252 18.51 -13.67 7.92
N TYR A 253 18.14 -12.92 8.96
CA TYR A 253 19.06 -12.13 9.78
C TYR A 253 19.34 -12.75 11.13
N HIS A 254 19.00 -14.06 11.32
CA HIS A 254 19.27 -14.85 12.51
C HIS A 254 18.77 -14.22 13.81
N LYS A 255 17.63 -13.52 13.77
CA LYS A 255 16.97 -12.96 14.94
C LYS A 255 16.23 -14.07 15.71
N LYS A 256 15.97 -13.84 17.00
CA LYS A 256 15.24 -14.77 17.87
C LYS A 256 13.94 -14.14 18.36
N TRP A 257 13.21 -13.49 17.44
CA TRP A 257 11.98 -12.83 17.78
C TRP A 257 10.87 -13.84 18.13
N ASN A 258 10.05 -13.47 19.11
CA ASN A 258 8.85 -14.19 19.47
C ASN A 258 7.64 -13.47 18.85
N PHE A 259 6.67 -14.24 18.36
CA PHE A 259 5.49 -13.67 17.71
C PHE A 259 4.24 -13.93 18.55
N GLU A 260 3.43 -12.88 18.76
CA GLU A 260 2.16 -12.95 19.47
C GLU A 260 1.08 -12.12 18.75
N GLY A 261 -0.19 -12.30 19.16
CA GLY A 261 -1.32 -11.50 18.68
C GLY A 261 -2.12 -12.13 17.54
N PRO A 262 -3.16 -11.43 17.10
CA PRO A 262 -4.12 -11.94 16.13
C PRO A 262 -3.48 -12.09 14.74
N ARG A 263 -4.02 -13.05 13.97
CA ARG A 263 -3.65 -13.31 12.57
C ARG A 263 -4.91 -13.41 11.74
N LEU A 264 -4.88 -12.89 10.51
CA LEU A 264 -6.00 -13.07 9.62
C LEU A 264 -5.95 -14.44 8.94
N LYS A 265 -7.05 -15.16 9.01
CA LYS A 265 -7.23 -16.46 8.36
C LYS A 265 -7.14 -16.32 6.85
N ASN A 266 -6.61 -17.32 6.19
CA ASN A 266 -6.58 -17.41 4.74
C ASN A 266 -7.91 -17.97 4.19
N ILE A 267 -8.98 -17.21 4.37
CA ILE A 267 -10.36 -17.55 3.96
C ILE A 267 -11.01 -16.38 3.22
N PHE A 268 -12.16 -16.63 2.59
CA PHE A 268 -13.04 -15.57 2.08
C PHE A 268 -14.33 -15.53 2.91
N VAL A 269 -14.58 -14.41 3.60
CA VAL A 269 -15.84 -14.16 4.30
C VAL A 269 -16.88 -13.73 3.28
N GLN A 270 -17.95 -14.52 3.14
CA GLN A 270 -18.99 -14.28 2.15
C GLN A 270 -20.03 -13.25 2.60
N GLU A 271 -20.14 -13.07 3.91
CA GLU A 271 -21.09 -12.15 4.50
C GLU A 271 -20.63 -10.70 4.33
N LYS A 272 -21.62 -9.81 4.18
CA LYS A 272 -21.40 -8.38 4.05
C LYS A 272 -21.52 -7.71 5.42
N TRP A 273 -20.39 -7.40 6.01
CA TRP A 273 -20.30 -6.75 7.32
C TRP A 273 -19.46 -5.47 7.24
N LYS A 274 -19.62 -4.62 8.23
CA LYS A 274 -18.71 -3.49 8.45
C LYS A 274 -17.29 -3.99 8.74
N ARG A 275 -16.29 -3.15 8.42
CA ARG A 275 -14.85 -3.46 8.49
C ARG A 275 -14.45 -4.10 9.83
N ASP A 276 -14.88 -3.52 10.96
CA ASP A 276 -14.54 -4.05 12.29
C ASP A 276 -15.04 -5.48 12.49
N LYS A 277 -16.28 -5.76 12.05
CA LYS A 277 -16.86 -7.09 12.15
C LYS A 277 -16.19 -8.08 11.20
N LEU A 278 -15.81 -7.64 10.02
CA LEU A 278 -15.03 -8.46 9.08
C LEU A 278 -13.66 -8.79 9.68
N TYR A 279 -12.99 -7.81 10.29
CA TYR A 279 -11.70 -8.02 10.94
C TYR A 279 -11.80 -9.10 12.02
N GLU A 280 -12.84 -9.08 12.87
CA GLU A 280 -13.11 -10.14 13.86
C GLU A 280 -13.29 -11.52 13.21
N LEU A 281 -14.07 -11.62 12.12
CA LEU A 281 -14.35 -12.89 11.44
C LEU A 281 -13.11 -13.47 10.75
N TYR A 282 -12.26 -12.62 10.20
CA TYR A 282 -10.99 -13.03 9.62
C TYR A 282 -9.94 -13.37 10.67
N SER A 283 -9.99 -12.77 11.88
CA SER A 283 -8.99 -12.98 12.92
C SER A 283 -9.04 -14.40 13.49
N GLU A 284 -7.87 -14.95 13.76
CA GLU A 284 -7.68 -16.12 14.64
C GLU A 284 -7.44 -15.62 16.06
N THR A 285 -8.16 -16.16 17.00
CA THR A 285 -7.91 -15.97 18.44
C THR A 285 -6.84 -16.92 18.93
#